data_b3e519f06b95ef88733ad1c6654ade66
#
_entry.id   b3e519f06b95ef88733ad1c6654ade66
#
_cell.length_a   1.000
_cell.length_b   1.000
_cell.length_c   1.000
_cell.angle_alpha   90.00
_cell.angle_beta   90.00
_cell.angle_gamma   90.00
#
_symmetry.space_group_name_H-M   'P 1'
#
loop_
_entity.id
_entity.type
_entity.pdbx_description
1 polymer ?
#
loop_
_entity_poly.entity_id
_entity_poly.type
_entity_poly.pdbx_seq_one_letter_code
_entity_poly.pdbx_strand_id
1 'polypeptide(L)'
;MPVKTHHTAVVAIPPPQVWEPIQAIRRHYDRHVQRWMPHITLLYPFVPHTQFDEVLPRLMQVGRQNVALQVTLATFQAFTHGAGKATIWLAPEPRHALVTLQAALHAAFPAYDEQSRFPTGFTPHLSVGQTSSSRGRQHLLETLQAAWQPLQFTLTALTLIWREADRPFQIAHTIPLEAPHPLAEGEETGGGRLLLP
;
A
#
# COMPACT_ATOMS: atom_id res chain seq x y z
N MET A 1 0.22 -26.66 -8.86
CA MET A 1 -0.27 -25.35 -8.42
C MET A 1 0.87 -24.64 -7.69
N PRO A 2 1.03 -23.31 -7.80
CA PRO A 2 2.08 -22.61 -7.08
C PRO A 2 1.86 -22.75 -5.57
N VAL A 3 2.95 -22.91 -4.83
CA VAL A 3 2.90 -22.98 -3.37
C VAL A 3 2.68 -21.56 -2.84
N LYS A 4 1.66 -21.38 -2.00
CA LYS A 4 1.31 -20.09 -1.36
C LYS A 4 1.50 -20.19 0.15
N THR A 5 2.01 -19.13 0.76
CA THR A 5 2.13 -19.07 2.22
C THR A 5 1.67 -17.72 2.79
N HIS A 6 1.02 -17.76 3.95
CA HIS A 6 0.66 -16.58 4.73
C HIS A 6 1.83 -16.01 5.57
N HIS A 7 3.03 -16.50 5.31
CA HIS A 7 4.26 -16.04 5.97
C HIS A 7 5.05 -15.03 5.12
N THR A 8 4.55 -14.72 3.92
CA THR A 8 5.20 -13.78 2.99
C THR A 8 4.16 -12.92 2.29
N ALA A 9 4.55 -11.70 1.93
CA ALA A 9 3.72 -10.75 1.19
C ALA A 9 4.56 -9.78 0.38
N VAL A 10 3.97 -9.21 -0.68
CA VAL A 10 4.45 -7.99 -1.32
C VAL A 10 3.56 -6.84 -0.84
N VAL A 11 4.17 -5.81 -0.28
CA VAL A 11 3.49 -4.68 0.35
C VAL A 11 4.09 -3.35 -0.09
N ALA A 12 3.31 -2.27 0.04
CA ALA A 12 3.80 -0.90 0.02
C ALA A 12 3.88 -0.41 1.48
N ILE A 13 5.06 0.01 1.92
CA ILE A 13 5.30 0.49 3.28
C ILE A 13 5.51 2.00 3.23
N PRO A 14 4.71 2.79 3.98
CA PRO A 14 4.99 4.21 4.16
C PRO A 14 6.40 4.42 4.76
N PRO A 15 7.10 5.51 4.43
CA PRO A 15 8.41 5.77 5.03
C PRO A 15 8.30 5.99 6.54
N PRO A 16 9.33 5.64 7.34
CA PRO A 16 9.28 5.67 8.81
C PRO A 16 8.87 7.01 9.40
N GLN A 17 9.12 8.12 8.72
CA GLN A 17 8.80 9.48 9.15
C GLN A 17 7.30 9.71 9.39
N VAL A 18 6.43 8.95 8.70
CA VAL A 18 4.97 9.06 8.86
C VAL A 18 4.37 7.94 9.71
N TRP A 19 5.18 7.07 10.31
CA TRP A 19 4.66 5.93 11.08
C TRP A 19 4.03 6.31 12.40
N GLU A 20 4.58 7.28 13.12
CA GLU A 20 4.16 7.53 14.51
C GLU A 20 2.65 7.87 14.65
N PRO A 21 2.06 8.76 13.83
CA PRO A 21 0.61 8.99 13.90
C PRO A 21 -0.21 7.72 13.60
N ILE A 22 0.24 6.89 12.64
CA ILE A 22 -0.42 5.63 12.27
C ILE A 22 -0.30 4.62 13.42
N GLN A 23 0.90 4.47 13.97
CA GLN A 23 1.17 3.53 15.07
C GLN A 23 0.49 3.95 16.36
N ALA A 24 0.32 5.25 16.63
CA ALA A 24 -0.46 5.74 17.77
C ALA A 24 -1.88 5.17 17.76
N ILE A 25 -2.55 5.19 16.60
CA ILE A 25 -3.88 4.59 16.44
C ILE A 25 -3.80 3.06 16.57
N ARG A 26 -2.84 2.43 15.87
CA ARG A 26 -2.72 0.97 15.84
C ARG A 26 -2.44 0.37 17.21
N ARG A 27 -1.65 1.01 18.04
CA ARG A 27 -1.39 0.54 19.43
C ARG A 27 -2.67 0.41 20.27
N HIS A 28 -3.69 1.21 19.98
CA HIS A 28 -4.98 1.17 20.71
C HIS A 28 -6.02 0.26 20.07
N TYR A 29 -6.02 0.14 18.74
CA TYR A 29 -7.16 -0.46 18.02
C TYR A 29 -6.79 -1.66 17.14
N ASP A 30 -5.48 -1.90 16.86
CA ASP A 30 -5.06 -2.98 15.98
C ASP A 30 -4.46 -4.15 16.75
N ARG A 31 -5.20 -5.25 16.88
CA ARG A 31 -4.73 -6.50 17.50
C ARG A 31 -3.50 -7.11 16.80
N HIS A 32 -3.17 -6.66 15.60
CA HIS A 32 -2.04 -7.15 14.80
C HIS A 32 -0.85 -6.17 14.76
N VAL A 33 -0.87 -5.11 15.57
CA VAL A 33 0.18 -4.07 15.61
C VAL A 33 1.58 -4.64 15.84
N GLN A 34 1.71 -5.70 16.63
CA GLN A 34 3.00 -6.37 16.91
C GLN A 34 3.44 -7.29 15.78
N ARG A 35 2.53 -7.74 14.93
CA ARG A 35 2.82 -8.68 13.84
C ARG A 35 3.22 -7.97 12.55
N TRP A 36 2.58 -6.84 12.25
CA TRP A 36 2.72 -6.12 11.00
C TRP A 36 3.19 -4.70 11.24
N MET A 37 4.16 -4.22 10.44
CA MET A 37 4.42 -2.79 10.29
C MET A 37 3.26 -2.10 9.56
N PRO A 38 3.16 -0.74 9.56
CA PRO A 38 2.22 -0.02 8.69
C PRO A 38 2.46 -0.38 7.22
N HIS A 39 1.43 -0.83 6.51
CA HIS A 39 1.57 -1.29 5.12
C HIS A 39 0.26 -1.26 4.36
N ILE A 40 0.35 -1.24 3.04
CA ILE A 40 -0.72 -1.53 2.08
C ILE A 40 -0.37 -2.86 1.44
N THR A 41 -1.20 -3.87 1.61
CA THR A 41 -0.99 -5.21 1.03
C THR A 41 -1.25 -5.18 -0.47
N LEU A 42 -0.32 -5.70 -1.27
CA LEU A 42 -0.45 -5.79 -2.73
C LEU A 42 -0.60 -7.23 -3.21
N LEU A 43 0.21 -8.17 -2.70
CA LEU A 43 0.05 -9.62 -2.91
C LEU A 43 0.15 -10.35 -1.57
N TYR A 44 -0.88 -11.12 -1.20
CA TYR A 44 -0.92 -11.93 0.00
C TYR A 44 -2.06 -12.97 -0.08
N PRO A 45 -1.78 -14.26 0.19
CA PRO A 45 -0.48 -14.89 0.45
C PRO A 45 0.46 -14.83 -0.76
N PHE A 46 1.77 -15.11 -0.54
CA PHE A 46 2.74 -15.09 -1.62
C PHE A 46 3.63 -16.35 -1.60
N VAL A 47 4.73 -16.38 -2.38
CA VAL A 47 5.65 -17.53 -2.45
C VAL A 47 6.35 -17.78 -1.12
N PRO A 48 6.74 -19.02 -0.77
CA PRO A 48 7.62 -19.30 0.36
C PRO A 48 8.93 -18.49 0.27
N HIS A 49 9.47 -18.08 1.42
CA HIS A 49 10.70 -17.28 1.45
C HIS A 49 11.90 -17.98 0.79
N THR A 50 11.89 -19.30 0.74
CA THR A 50 12.93 -20.10 0.05
C THR A 50 12.92 -19.92 -1.48
N GLN A 51 11.86 -19.33 -2.04
CA GLN A 51 11.72 -19.04 -3.47
C GLN A 51 11.92 -17.55 -3.81
N PHE A 52 12.40 -16.75 -2.87
CA PHE A 52 12.56 -15.30 -3.10
C PHE A 52 13.54 -14.99 -4.23
N ASP A 53 14.66 -15.71 -4.32
CA ASP A 53 15.65 -15.53 -5.41
C ASP A 53 15.05 -15.78 -6.80
N GLU A 54 14.08 -16.69 -6.91
CA GLU A 54 13.39 -17.01 -8.18
C GLU A 54 12.45 -15.89 -8.62
N VAL A 55 11.76 -15.21 -7.67
CA VAL A 55 10.76 -14.18 -7.97
C VAL A 55 11.33 -12.77 -7.99
N LEU A 56 12.46 -12.53 -7.31
CA LEU A 56 13.07 -11.21 -7.16
C LEU A 56 13.37 -10.52 -8.51
N PRO A 57 13.94 -11.18 -9.54
CA PRO A 57 14.17 -10.54 -10.84
C PRO A 57 12.87 -10.00 -11.48
N ARG A 58 11.76 -10.73 -11.35
CA ARG A 58 10.45 -10.30 -11.86
C ARG A 58 9.85 -9.16 -11.05
N LEU A 59 9.99 -9.19 -9.73
CA LEU A 59 9.59 -8.05 -8.86
C LEU A 59 10.40 -6.79 -9.20
N MET A 60 11.71 -6.92 -9.39
CA MET A 60 12.56 -5.80 -9.83
C MET A 60 12.17 -5.25 -11.19
N GLN A 61 11.72 -6.10 -12.12
CA GLN A 61 11.18 -5.66 -13.40
C GLN A 61 9.90 -4.83 -13.21
N VAL A 62 8.96 -5.30 -12.38
CA VAL A 62 7.75 -4.52 -12.05
C VAL A 62 8.13 -3.19 -11.43
N GLY A 63 9.10 -3.15 -10.52
CA GLY A 63 9.58 -1.90 -9.91
C GLY A 63 10.06 -0.89 -10.95
N ARG A 64 10.93 -1.31 -11.87
CA ARG A 64 11.46 -0.45 -12.95
C ARG A 64 10.41 0.02 -13.97
N GLN A 65 9.28 -0.65 -14.08
CA GLN A 65 8.20 -0.30 -15.01
C GLN A 65 7.12 0.58 -14.37
N ASN A 66 7.21 0.87 -13.08
CA ASN A 66 6.22 1.65 -12.36
C ASN A 66 6.91 2.80 -11.60
N VAL A 67 6.42 4.00 -11.81
CA VAL A 67 6.98 5.20 -11.18
C VAL A 67 6.60 5.30 -9.70
N ALA A 68 7.43 5.97 -8.93
CA ALA A 68 7.16 6.32 -7.54
C ALA A 68 5.86 7.13 -7.43
N LEU A 69 5.08 6.87 -6.36
CA LEU A 69 3.74 7.43 -6.20
C LEU A 69 3.70 8.43 -5.05
N GLN A 70 3.10 9.60 -5.30
CA GLN A 70 2.66 10.48 -4.21
C GLN A 70 1.40 9.89 -3.58
N VAL A 71 1.44 9.61 -2.29
CA VAL A 71 0.33 9.00 -1.56
C VAL A 71 -0.12 9.91 -0.44
N THR A 72 -1.43 10.10 -0.34
CA THR A 72 -2.09 10.82 0.75
C THR A 72 -2.97 9.87 1.54
N LEU A 73 -2.88 9.91 2.87
CA LEU A 73 -3.75 9.20 3.82
C LEU A 73 -4.59 10.23 4.56
N ALA A 74 -5.78 10.54 4.05
CA ALA A 74 -6.65 11.58 4.60
C ALA A 74 -7.92 11.05 5.25
N THR A 75 -8.44 9.90 4.81
CA THR A 75 -9.79 9.46 5.13
C THR A 75 -9.79 8.06 5.72
N PHE A 76 -10.53 7.89 6.81
CA PHE A 76 -10.79 6.56 7.38
C PHE A 76 -12.03 5.93 6.74
N GLN A 77 -11.93 4.63 6.52
CA GLN A 77 -13.03 3.80 6.01
C GLN A 77 -13.07 2.47 6.77
N ALA A 78 -14.08 1.65 6.49
CA ALA A 78 -14.22 0.35 7.12
C ALA A 78 -14.65 -0.74 6.15
N PHE A 79 -14.02 -1.91 6.27
CA PHE A 79 -14.59 -3.16 5.77
C PHE A 79 -15.47 -3.78 6.82
N THR A 80 -16.70 -4.08 6.47
CA THR A 80 -17.66 -4.76 7.37
C THR A 80 -17.55 -6.28 7.19
N HIS A 81 -17.51 -6.97 8.32
CA HIS A 81 -17.53 -8.42 8.39
C HIS A 81 -18.82 -8.87 9.09
N GLY A 82 -19.16 -10.13 9.03
CA GLY A 82 -20.31 -10.68 9.72
C GLY A 82 -20.35 -10.36 11.22
N ALA A 83 -21.55 -10.35 11.83
CA ALA A 83 -21.77 -10.10 13.25
C ALA A 83 -21.31 -8.70 13.75
N GLY A 84 -21.38 -7.68 12.92
CA GLY A 84 -21.04 -6.29 13.29
C GLY A 84 -19.54 -6.00 13.40
N LYS A 85 -18.68 -6.98 13.14
CA LYS A 85 -17.22 -6.80 13.11
C LYS A 85 -16.80 -5.93 11.93
N ALA A 86 -15.76 -5.12 12.13
CA ALA A 86 -15.17 -4.33 11.04
C ALA A 86 -13.66 -4.16 11.21
N THR A 87 -12.99 -3.96 10.07
CA THR A 87 -11.60 -3.48 10.00
C THR A 87 -11.63 -2.02 9.59
N ILE A 88 -11.03 -1.16 10.41
CA ILE A 88 -10.86 0.27 10.13
C ILE A 88 -9.52 0.46 9.43
N TRP A 89 -9.51 1.29 8.39
CA TRP A 89 -8.33 1.52 7.56
C TRP A 89 -8.30 2.95 7.01
N LEU A 90 -7.10 3.43 6.73
CA LEU A 90 -6.83 4.65 6.00
C LEU A 90 -6.90 4.38 4.50
N ALA A 91 -7.63 5.22 3.77
CA ALA A 91 -7.74 5.17 2.32
C ALA A 91 -6.54 5.88 1.68
N PRO A 92 -5.64 5.14 0.99
CA PRO A 92 -4.55 5.78 0.28
C PRO A 92 -5.04 6.34 -1.07
N GLU A 93 -4.73 7.60 -1.30
CA GLU A 93 -5.04 8.31 -2.54
C GLU A 93 -3.75 8.76 -3.25
N PRO A 94 -3.71 8.78 -4.60
CA PRO A 94 -4.81 8.42 -5.51
C PRO A 94 -5.00 6.90 -5.62
N ARG A 95 -6.21 6.44 -5.36
CA ARG A 95 -6.56 5.01 -5.39
C ARG A 95 -6.16 4.32 -6.69
N HIS A 96 -6.40 4.97 -7.84
CA HIS A 96 -6.14 4.38 -9.16
C HIS A 96 -4.66 4.02 -9.37
N ALA A 97 -3.72 4.82 -8.86
CA ALA A 97 -2.29 4.54 -9.01
C ALA A 97 -1.87 3.26 -8.27
N LEU A 98 -2.40 3.02 -7.07
CA LEU A 98 -2.15 1.79 -6.32
C LEU A 98 -2.86 0.58 -6.94
N VAL A 99 -4.04 0.78 -7.54
CA VAL A 99 -4.74 -0.27 -8.31
C VAL A 99 -3.93 -0.65 -9.55
N THR A 100 -3.36 0.32 -10.27
CA THR A 100 -2.49 0.07 -11.43
C THR A 100 -1.22 -0.67 -11.01
N LEU A 101 -0.57 -0.27 -9.93
CA LEU A 101 0.61 -0.93 -9.40
C LEU A 101 0.31 -2.39 -8.99
N GLN A 102 -0.81 -2.63 -8.33
CA GLN A 102 -1.26 -3.98 -7.97
C GLN A 102 -1.58 -4.82 -9.21
N ALA A 103 -2.22 -4.22 -10.23
CA ALA A 103 -2.50 -4.92 -11.49
C ALA A 103 -1.22 -5.34 -12.23
N ALA A 104 -0.17 -4.50 -12.21
CA ALA A 104 1.15 -4.85 -12.76
C ALA A 104 1.78 -6.03 -12.01
N LEU A 105 1.67 -6.04 -10.67
CA LEU A 105 2.10 -7.19 -9.86
C LEU A 105 1.28 -8.45 -10.17
N HIS A 106 -0.04 -8.33 -10.29
CA HIS A 106 -0.90 -9.45 -10.62
C HIS A 106 -0.60 -10.00 -12.02
N ALA A 107 -0.35 -9.16 -13.01
CA ALA A 107 0.08 -9.58 -14.35
C ALA A 107 1.41 -10.36 -14.32
N ALA A 108 2.35 -9.92 -13.47
CA ALA A 108 3.61 -10.63 -13.26
C ALA A 108 3.43 -11.94 -12.47
N PHE A 109 2.47 -12.02 -11.56
CA PHE A 109 2.24 -13.16 -10.66
C PHE A 109 0.76 -13.60 -10.66
N PRO A 110 0.19 -14.04 -11.78
CA PRO A 110 -1.25 -14.28 -11.92
C PRO A 110 -1.80 -15.38 -11.02
N ALA A 111 -0.95 -16.25 -10.52
CA ALA A 111 -1.35 -17.29 -9.58
C ALA A 111 -1.64 -16.79 -8.16
N TYR A 112 -1.28 -15.54 -7.84
CA TYR A 112 -1.44 -14.93 -6.51
C TYR A 112 -2.53 -13.86 -6.56
N ASP A 113 -3.76 -14.27 -6.88
CA ASP A 113 -4.91 -13.45 -7.26
C ASP A 113 -5.97 -13.30 -6.16
N GLU A 114 -5.65 -13.58 -4.90
CA GLU A 114 -6.61 -13.55 -3.80
C GLU A 114 -7.35 -12.20 -3.69
N GLN A 115 -6.74 -11.11 -4.14
CA GLN A 115 -7.35 -9.79 -4.15
C GLN A 115 -8.44 -9.64 -5.22
N SER A 116 -8.39 -10.42 -6.30
CA SER A 116 -9.39 -10.39 -7.37
C SER A 116 -10.70 -11.11 -7.02
N ARG A 117 -10.70 -11.90 -5.93
CA ARG A 117 -11.88 -12.66 -5.46
C ARG A 117 -12.98 -11.80 -4.86
N PHE A 118 -12.69 -10.56 -4.54
CA PHE A 118 -13.68 -9.63 -4.02
C PHE A 118 -14.48 -9.03 -5.17
N PRO A 119 -15.83 -8.87 -5.03
CA PRO A 119 -16.67 -8.30 -6.09
C PRO A 119 -16.23 -6.90 -6.54
N THR A 120 -15.61 -6.13 -5.66
CA THR A 120 -15.08 -4.79 -5.92
C THR A 120 -13.64 -4.78 -6.45
N GLY A 121 -13.03 -5.97 -6.65
CA GLY A 121 -11.61 -6.12 -6.96
C GLY A 121 -10.70 -5.63 -5.84
N PHE A 122 -9.47 -5.28 -6.18
CA PHE A 122 -8.50 -4.77 -5.22
C PHE A 122 -8.90 -3.39 -4.70
N THR A 123 -8.96 -3.27 -3.38
CA THR A 123 -9.16 -2.00 -2.68
C THR A 123 -7.91 -1.70 -1.85
N PRO A 124 -7.07 -0.74 -2.26
CA PRO A 124 -5.90 -0.37 -1.49
C PRO A 124 -6.33 0.20 -0.13
N HIS A 125 -5.68 -0.27 0.94
CA HIS A 125 -6.00 0.12 2.31
C HIS A 125 -4.82 -0.08 3.25
N LEU A 126 -4.68 0.80 4.24
CA LEU A 126 -3.77 0.65 5.35
C LEU A 126 -4.58 0.43 6.63
N SER A 127 -4.61 -0.80 7.12
CA SER A 127 -5.38 -1.17 8.32
C SER A 127 -4.82 -0.52 9.58
N VAL A 128 -5.71 0.06 10.40
CA VAL A 128 -5.34 0.74 11.65
C VAL A 128 -6.07 0.21 12.88
N GLY A 129 -7.09 -0.64 12.70
CA GLY A 129 -7.81 -1.19 13.85
C GLY A 129 -8.96 -2.11 13.50
N GLN A 130 -9.54 -2.75 14.51
CA GLN A 130 -10.72 -3.60 14.38
C GLN A 130 -11.76 -3.23 15.46
N THR A 131 -13.03 -3.39 15.09
CA THR A 131 -14.16 -3.26 16.02
C THR A 131 -15.04 -4.50 16.00
N SER A 132 -15.79 -4.72 17.08
CA SER A 132 -16.67 -5.88 17.23
C SER A 132 -18.17 -5.51 17.13
N SER A 133 -18.51 -4.23 16.90
CA SER A 133 -19.91 -3.78 16.79
C SER A 133 -20.08 -2.64 15.79
N SER A 134 -21.27 -2.53 15.22
CA SER A 134 -21.62 -1.45 14.28
C SER A 134 -21.56 -0.08 14.93
N ARG A 135 -22.03 0.05 16.18
CA ARG A 135 -21.96 1.30 16.94
C ARG A 135 -20.50 1.71 17.22
N GLY A 136 -19.67 0.76 17.63
CA GLY A 136 -18.24 1.00 17.85
C GLY A 136 -17.51 1.40 16.58
N ARG A 137 -17.89 0.83 15.43
CA ARG A 137 -17.34 1.20 14.12
C ARG A 137 -17.63 2.67 13.80
N GLN A 138 -18.89 3.09 13.89
CA GLN A 138 -19.29 4.46 13.56
C GLN A 138 -18.58 5.45 14.48
N HIS A 139 -18.64 5.23 15.79
CA HIS A 139 -17.99 6.09 16.78
C HIS A 139 -16.48 6.19 16.54
N LEU A 140 -15.81 5.07 16.25
CA LEU A 140 -14.36 5.07 16.01
C LEU A 140 -14.00 5.82 14.72
N LEU A 141 -14.77 5.64 13.64
CA LEU A 141 -14.56 6.39 12.39
C LEU A 141 -14.69 7.89 12.62
N GLU A 142 -15.75 8.35 13.29
CA GLU A 142 -15.97 9.75 13.60
C GLU A 142 -14.85 10.33 14.48
N THR A 143 -14.47 9.62 15.53
CA THR A 143 -13.42 10.04 16.46
C THR A 143 -12.06 10.15 15.77
N LEU A 144 -11.68 9.14 14.99
CA LEU A 144 -10.41 9.14 14.28
C LEU A 144 -10.38 10.23 13.21
N GLN A 145 -11.46 10.38 12.44
CA GLN A 145 -11.53 11.38 11.38
C GLN A 145 -11.47 12.82 11.91
N ALA A 146 -12.12 13.09 13.05
CA ALA A 146 -12.11 14.43 13.67
C ALA A 146 -10.72 14.85 14.17
N ALA A 147 -9.88 13.88 14.59
CA ALA A 147 -8.56 14.13 15.14
C ALA A 147 -7.42 14.00 14.10
N TRP A 148 -7.71 13.48 12.90
CA TRP A 148 -6.69 13.11 11.93
C TRP A 148 -6.19 14.30 11.12
N GLN A 149 -4.87 14.40 11.02
CA GLN A 149 -4.21 15.29 10.06
C GLN A 149 -3.73 14.45 8.87
N PRO A 150 -4.10 14.82 7.62
CA PRO A 150 -3.69 14.08 6.45
C PRO A 150 -2.17 13.92 6.37
N LEU A 151 -1.71 12.69 6.10
CA LEU A 151 -0.31 12.37 5.87
C LEU A 151 -0.04 12.29 4.37
N GLN A 152 1.09 12.84 3.93
CA GLN A 152 1.56 12.75 2.56
C GLN A 152 2.98 12.18 2.54
N PHE A 153 3.24 11.29 1.59
CA PHE A 153 4.57 10.71 1.39
C PHE A 153 4.75 10.22 -0.04
N THR A 154 6.00 10.05 -0.45
CA THR A 154 6.33 9.37 -1.70
C THR A 154 6.58 7.90 -1.43
N LEU A 155 5.81 7.02 -2.07
CA LEU A 155 6.08 5.60 -2.12
C LEU A 155 7.13 5.34 -3.20
N THR A 156 8.37 5.07 -2.79
CA THR A 156 9.52 4.90 -3.68
C THR A 156 9.88 3.45 -3.94
N ALA A 157 9.24 2.50 -3.25
CA ALA A 157 9.55 1.08 -3.39
C ALA A 157 8.37 0.18 -3.02
N LEU A 158 8.34 -1.00 -3.63
CA LEU A 158 7.64 -2.18 -3.13
C LEU A 158 8.54 -2.90 -2.11
N THR A 159 7.93 -3.66 -1.22
CA THR A 159 8.67 -4.39 -0.20
C THR A 159 8.21 -5.84 -0.16
N LEU A 160 9.16 -6.76 -0.30
CA LEU A 160 8.95 -8.18 -0.06
C LEU A 160 9.24 -8.46 1.41
N ILE A 161 8.23 -8.93 2.13
CA ILE A 161 8.30 -9.20 3.56
C ILE A 161 8.05 -10.67 3.86
N TRP A 162 8.59 -11.12 4.98
CA TRP A 162 8.38 -12.49 5.48
C TRP A 162 8.36 -12.54 7.01
N ARG A 163 7.84 -13.61 7.55
CA ARG A 163 7.92 -13.92 8.98
C ARG A 163 8.16 -15.39 9.21
N GLU A 164 8.85 -15.70 10.28
CA GLU A 164 9.01 -17.04 10.79
C GLU A 164 7.90 -17.34 11.81
N ALA A 165 7.16 -18.43 11.60
CA ALA A 165 6.10 -18.86 12.49
C ALA A 165 5.21 -17.69 12.97
N ASP A 166 5.20 -17.41 14.28
CA ASP A 166 4.41 -16.33 14.91
C ASP A 166 5.16 -15.03 15.13
N ARG A 167 6.39 -14.93 14.65
CA ARG A 167 7.20 -13.70 14.76
C ARG A 167 6.64 -12.56 13.91
N PRO A 168 7.00 -11.30 14.23
CA PRO A 168 6.66 -10.17 13.38
C PRO A 168 7.20 -10.32 11.96
N PHE A 169 6.50 -9.72 11.01
CA PHE A 169 7.02 -9.59 9.64
C PHE A 169 8.28 -8.74 9.60
N GLN A 170 9.22 -9.16 8.78
CA GLN A 170 10.51 -8.51 8.54
C GLN A 170 10.63 -8.19 7.05
N ILE A 171 11.36 -7.13 6.74
CA ILE A 171 11.72 -6.76 5.37
C ILE A 171 12.80 -7.73 4.89
N ALA A 172 12.54 -8.42 3.78
CA ALA A 172 13.52 -9.24 3.08
C ALA A 172 14.20 -8.45 1.97
N HIS A 173 13.39 -7.84 1.07
CA HIS A 173 13.90 -7.08 -0.06
C HIS A 173 13.08 -5.81 -0.28
N THR A 174 13.79 -4.75 -0.64
CA THR A 174 13.21 -3.49 -1.13
C THR A 174 13.38 -3.44 -2.64
N ILE A 175 12.29 -3.25 -3.35
CA ILE A 175 12.20 -3.22 -4.81
C ILE A 175 11.93 -1.76 -5.23
N PRO A 176 12.94 -1.00 -5.69
CA PRO A 176 12.76 0.39 -6.06
C PRO A 176 11.75 0.54 -7.21
N LEU A 177 10.91 1.55 -7.11
CA LEU A 177 10.11 2.08 -8.21
C LEU A 177 10.95 3.06 -9.02
N GLU A 178 10.59 3.28 -10.28
CA GLU A 178 11.24 4.26 -11.15
C GLU A 178 11.06 5.68 -10.56
N ALA A 179 12.09 6.50 -10.64
CA ALA A 179 11.98 7.89 -10.25
C ALA A 179 11.01 8.62 -11.20
N PRO A 180 10.19 9.57 -10.71
CA PRO A 180 9.41 10.41 -11.61
C PRO A 180 10.35 11.12 -12.57
N HIS A 181 10.07 11.06 -13.89
CA HIS A 181 10.80 11.90 -14.83
C HIS A 181 10.57 13.37 -14.46
N PRO A 182 11.64 14.19 -14.35
CA PRO A 182 11.46 15.63 -14.25
C PRO A 182 10.64 16.07 -15.47
N LEU A 183 9.57 16.83 -15.23
CA LEU A 183 8.82 17.46 -16.32
C LEU A 183 9.86 18.26 -17.12
N ALA A 184 9.96 18.03 -18.42
CA ALA A 184 10.77 18.85 -19.30
C ALA A 184 10.30 20.30 -19.06
N GLU A 185 11.17 21.12 -18.51
CA GLU A 185 10.92 22.57 -18.41
C GLU A 185 10.58 23.03 -19.80
N GLY A 186 9.38 23.62 -19.96
CA GLY A 186 8.87 24.03 -21.26
C GLY A 186 9.89 24.88 -21.96
N GLU A 187 10.25 24.53 -23.20
CA GLU A 187 10.97 25.42 -24.11
C GLU A 187 10.20 26.74 -24.17
N GLU A 188 10.75 27.78 -23.54
CA GLU A 188 10.35 29.15 -23.82
C GLU A 188 10.57 29.38 -25.31
N THR A 189 9.49 29.30 -26.08
CA THR A 189 9.47 29.72 -27.47
C THR A 189 9.82 31.19 -27.53
N GLY A 190 11.05 31.43 -27.93
CA GLY A 190 11.63 32.76 -28.08
C GLY A 190 10.72 33.71 -28.85
N GLY A 191 10.51 34.87 -28.24
CA GLY A 191 9.70 35.95 -28.77
C GLY A 191 10.10 36.37 -30.18
N GLY A 192 9.15 36.23 -31.08
CA GLY A 192 9.23 36.81 -32.41
C GLY A 192 9.40 38.31 -32.33
N ARG A 193 10.53 38.79 -32.80
CA ARG A 193 10.85 40.22 -32.99
C ARG A 193 9.96 40.78 -34.08
N LEU A 194 8.94 41.55 -33.70
CA LEU A 194 8.09 42.29 -34.62
C LEU A 194 8.93 43.47 -35.18
N LEU A 195 9.32 43.38 -36.45
CA LEU A 195 9.82 44.53 -37.22
C LEU A 195 8.59 45.22 -37.80
N LEU A 196 8.37 46.46 -37.42
CA LEU A 196 7.47 47.39 -38.09
C LEU A 196 8.26 48.24 -39.09
N PRO A 197 7.60 48.67 -40.19
CA PRO A 197 8.22 49.40 -41.31
C PRO A 197 8.58 50.85 -40.98
#